data_fe9909e351a59580068c652166915c58
#
_entry.id   fe9909e351a59580068c652166915c58
#
_cell.length_a   1.000
_cell.length_b   1.000
_cell.length_c   1.000
_cell.angle_alpha   90.00
_cell.angle_beta   90.00
_cell.angle_gamma   90.00
#
_symmetry.space_group_name_H-M   'P 1'
#
loop_
_entity.id
_entity.type
_entity.pdbx_description
1 polymer ?
#
loop_
_entity_poly.entity_id
_entity_poly.type
_entity_poly.pdbx_seq_one_letter_code
_entity_poly.pdbx_strand_id
1 'polypeptide(L)'
;MDWRHRAICRDEDPELFFPIGNSGPALLQIAEAKAVCHRCPVTAECLSWAIESGQDAGVWGGMSEDERRALKRRRARARARSL
;
A
#
# COMPACT_ATOMS: atom_id res chain seq x y z
N MET A 1 16.73 13.98 0.05
CA MET A 1 15.96 13.68 1.24
C MET A 1 14.82 12.74 0.92
N ASP A 2 14.64 11.74 1.76
CA ASP A 2 13.71 10.66 1.51
C ASP A 2 12.28 11.11 1.88
N TRP A 3 11.29 10.79 1.02
CA TRP A 3 9.87 11.05 1.28
C TRP A 3 9.37 10.39 2.57
N ARG A 4 10.03 9.30 3.01
CA ARG A 4 9.66 8.56 4.22
C ARG A 4 9.64 9.42 5.47
N HIS A 5 10.43 10.48 5.52
CA HIS A 5 10.46 11.39 6.66
C HIS A 5 9.13 12.09 6.87
N ARG A 6 8.31 12.23 5.82
CA ARG A 6 7.01 12.89 5.88
C ARG A 6 5.86 11.92 6.07
N ALA A 7 6.14 10.63 6.10
CA ALA A 7 5.09 9.61 6.24
C ALA A 7 4.57 9.57 7.67
N ILE A 8 3.25 9.75 7.84
CA ILE A 8 2.63 9.76 9.17
C ILE A 8 2.56 8.37 9.79
N CYS A 9 2.67 7.31 8.99
CA CYS A 9 2.68 5.95 9.50
C CYS A 9 3.90 5.65 10.38
N ARG A 10 4.91 6.51 10.37
CA ARG A 10 6.08 6.36 11.24
C ARG A 10 5.71 6.41 12.72
N ASP A 11 4.62 7.10 13.06
CA ASP A 11 4.17 7.25 14.43
C ASP A 11 3.15 6.18 14.84
N GLU A 12 2.79 5.29 13.92
CA GLU A 12 1.83 4.23 14.15
C GLU A 12 2.54 2.90 14.42
N ASP A 13 1.81 1.95 15.02
CA ASP A 13 2.31 0.59 15.22
C ASP A 13 2.56 -0.04 13.85
N PRO A 14 3.79 -0.50 13.55
CA PRO A 14 4.07 -1.12 12.25
C PRO A 14 3.19 -2.33 11.95
N GLU A 15 2.75 -3.06 12.98
CA GLU A 15 1.90 -4.24 12.78
C GLU A 15 0.55 -3.89 12.18
N LEU A 16 0.08 -2.65 12.36
CA LEU A 16 -1.16 -2.20 11.77
C LEU A 16 -1.17 -2.38 10.25
N PHE A 17 -0.01 -2.21 9.62
CA PHE A 17 0.11 -2.26 8.16
C PHE A 17 0.37 -3.65 7.61
N PHE A 18 0.46 -4.66 8.48
CA PHE A 18 0.72 -6.05 8.08
C PHE A 18 -0.35 -6.99 8.64
N PRO A 19 -1.61 -6.82 8.24
CA PRO A 19 -2.68 -7.67 8.73
C PRO A 19 -2.49 -9.11 8.28
N ILE A 20 -2.92 -10.05 9.13
CA ILE A 20 -2.85 -11.47 8.82
C ILE A 20 -4.18 -11.87 8.17
N GLY A 21 -4.13 -12.22 6.89
CA GLY A 21 -5.31 -12.58 6.13
C GLY A 21 -5.99 -11.38 5.50
N ASN A 22 -7.16 -11.61 4.92
CA ASN A 22 -7.91 -10.58 4.20
C ASN A 22 -9.42 -10.67 4.43
N SER A 23 -9.83 -11.22 5.57
CA SER A 23 -11.23 -11.37 5.93
C SER A 23 -11.42 -11.23 7.44
N GLY A 24 -12.66 -11.03 7.89
CA GLY A 24 -12.97 -10.89 9.30
C GLY A 24 -12.24 -9.73 9.96
N PRO A 25 -11.59 -9.95 11.13
CA PRO A 25 -10.86 -8.88 11.82
C PRO A 25 -9.79 -8.20 10.99
N ALA A 26 -9.20 -8.92 10.03
CA ALA A 26 -8.18 -8.34 9.15
C ALA A 26 -8.74 -7.21 8.30
N LEU A 27 -10.02 -7.28 7.90
CA LEU A 27 -10.65 -6.23 7.12
C LEU A 27 -10.73 -4.91 7.89
N LEU A 28 -11.02 -4.98 9.18
CA LEU A 28 -11.04 -3.78 10.05
C LEU A 28 -9.64 -3.19 10.16
N GLN A 29 -8.64 -4.04 10.35
CA GLN A 29 -7.26 -3.60 10.45
C GLN A 29 -6.79 -2.96 9.14
N ILE A 30 -7.14 -3.54 8.00
CA ILE A 30 -6.84 -2.97 6.70
C ILE A 30 -7.46 -1.59 6.56
N ALA A 31 -8.72 -1.44 6.97
CA ALA A 31 -9.42 -0.16 6.89
C ALA A 31 -8.74 0.91 7.77
N GLU A 32 -8.29 0.54 8.97
CA GLU A 32 -7.56 1.45 9.85
C GLU A 32 -6.24 1.88 9.24
N ALA A 33 -5.48 0.95 8.65
CA ALA A 33 -4.22 1.25 8.00
C ALA A 33 -4.44 2.18 6.82
N LYS A 34 -5.46 1.93 5.99
CA LYS A 34 -5.80 2.78 4.86
C LYS A 34 -6.17 4.20 5.31
N ALA A 35 -6.88 4.33 6.43
CA ALA A 35 -7.25 5.63 6.96
C ALA A 35 -6.00 6.46 7.30
N VAL A 36 -4.98 5.83 7.87
CA VAL A 36 -3.70 6.50 8.12
C VAL A 36 -3.08 6.94 6.79
N CYS A 37 -3.05 6.06 5.81
CA CYS A 37 -2.49 6.37 4.49
C CYS A 37 -3.22 7.54 3.81
N HIS A 38 -4.53 7.63 3.96
CA HIS A 38 -5.31 8.72 3.35
C HIS A 38 -5.00 10.09 3.95
N ARG A 39 -4.47 10.13 5.17
CA ARG A 39 -4.03 11.37 5.79
C ARG A 39 -2.56 11.67 5.52
N CYS A 40 -1.86 10.75 4.87
CA CYS A 40 -0.43 10.84 4.67
C CYS A 40 -0.10 11.74 3.47
N PRO A 41 0.79 12.73 3.61
CA PRO A 41 1.14 13.60 2.50
C PRO A 41 1.97 12.93 1.41
N VAL A 42 2.50 11.73 1.66
CA VAL A 42 3.36 11.01 0.70
C VAL A 42 2.73 9.70 0.23
N THR A 43 1.39 9.64 0.19
CA THR A 43 0.66 8.42 -0.20
C THR A 43 1.07 7.95 -1.60
N ALA A 44 1.14 8.86 -2.56
CA ALA A 44 1.49 8.51 -3.95
C ALA A 44 2.91 7.99 -4.06
N GLU A 45 3.86 8.64 -3.40
CA GLU A 45 5.26 8.22 -3.40
C GLU A 45 5.41 6.85 -2.74
N CYS A 46 4.68 6.62 -1.65
CA CYS A 46 4.68 5.36 -0.93
C CYS A 46 4.17 4.22 -1.82
N LEU A 47 3.06 4.44 -2.53
CA LEU A 47 2.49 3.44 -3.42
C LEU A 47 3.44 3.10 -4.56
N SER A 48 4.01 4.11 -5.21
CA SER A 48 4.96 3.91 -6.29
C SER A 48 6.17 3.11 -5.82
N TRP A 49 6.71 3.47 -4.67
CA TRP A 49 7.86 2.75 -4.10
C TRP A 49 7.53 1.29 -3.82
N ALA A 50 6.35 1.03 -3.24
CA ALA A 50 5.95 -0.33 -2.89
C ALA A 50 5.81 -1.20 -4.14
N ILE A 51 5.24 -0.65 -5.20
CA ILE A 51 5.06 -1.39 -6.46
C ILE A 51 6.41 -1.63 -7.13
N GLU A 52 7.25 -0.61 -7.23
CA GLU A 52 8.54 -0.70 -7.91
C GLU A 52 9.53 -1.60 -7.17
N SER A 53 9.51 -1.58 -5.84
CA SER A 53 10.41 -2.40 -5.04
C SER A 53 9.87 -3.80 -4.78
N GLY A 54 8.64 -4.10 -5.21
CA GLY A 54 8.05 -5.42 -5.10
C GLY A 54 7.61 -5.78 -3.68
N GLN A 55 7.07 -4.82 -2.95
CA GLN A 55 6.52 -5.10 -1.62
C GLN A 55 5.22 -5.86 -1.76
N ASP A 56 5.25 -7.17 -1.50
CA ASP A 56 4.09 -8.04 -1.66
C ASP A 56 3.19 -8.05 -0.43
N ALA A 57 3.74 -7.82 0.76
CA ALA A 57 3.00 -7.84 2.01
C ALA A 57 2.67 -6.43 2.50
N GLY A 58 1.58 -6.31 3.24
CA GLY A 58 1.23 -5.10 3.96
C GLY A 58 0.38 -4.10 3.18
N VAL A 59 -0.06 -3.07 3.90
CA VAL A 59 -0.82 -1.95 3.34
C VAL A 59 0.16 -0.81 3.05
N TRP A 60 0.22 -0.38 1.80
CA TRP A 60 1.14 0.66 1.35
C TRP A 60 0.39 1.66 0.46
N GLY A 61 0.58 2.93 0.72
CA GLY A 61 0.00 3.98 -0.11
C GLY A 61 -1.52 3.91 -0.23
N GLY A 62 -2.20 3.48 0.82
CA GLY A 62 -3.65 3.38 0.84
C GLY A 62 -4.21 2.16 0.15
N MET A 63 -3.37 1.20 -0.23
CA MET A 63 -3.82 -0.03 -0.89
C MET A 63 -3.40 -1.27 -0.12
N SER A 64 -4.30 -2.26 -0.07
CA SER A 64 -4.01 -3.58 0.47
C SER A 64 -3.18 -4.39 -0.51
N GLU A 65 -2.70 -5.56 -0.06
CA GLU A 65 -1.92 -6.47 -0.90
C GLU A 65 -2.68 -6.84 -2.18
N ASP A 66 -3.95 -7.23 -2.03
CA ASP A 66 -4.76 -7.66 -3.16
C ASP A 66 -4.98 -6.55 -4.16
N GLU A 67 -5.20 -5.33 -3.66
CA GLU A 67 -5.39 -4.16 -4.51
C GLU A 67 -4.13 -3.85 -5.31
N ARG A 68 -2.97 -3.94 -4.67
CA ARG A 68 -1.70 -3.70 -5.36
C ARG A 68 -1.41 -4.77 -6.41
N ARG A 69 -1.73 -6.04 -6.12
CA ARG A 69 -1.57 -7.11 -7.10
C ARG A 69 -2.44 -6.86 -8.32
N ALA A 70 -3.68 -6.45 -8.09
CA ALA A 70 -4.60 -6.13 -9.19
C ALA A 70 -4.08 -4.97 -10.02
N LEU A 71 -3.55 -3.93 -9.38
CA LEU A 71 -2.99 -2.78 -10.07
C LEU A 71 -1.79 -3.17 -10.93
N LYS A 72 -0.89 -4.00 -10.38
CA LYS A 72 0.28 -4.48 -11.11
C LYS A 72 -0.13 -5.27 -12.37
N ARG A 73 -1.13 -6.14 -12.23
CA ARG A 73 -1.64 -6.92 -13.36
C ARG A 73 -2.23 -6.01 -14.45
N ARG A 74 -3.00 -4.99 -14.05
CA ARG A 74 -3.56 -4.04 -15.01
C ARG A 74 -2.49 -3.26 -15.75
N ARG A 75 -1.44 -2.84 -15.02
CA ARG A 75 -0.31 -2.12 -15.62
C ARG A 75 0.46 -3.00 -16.60
N ALA A 76 0.67 -4.26 -16.24
CA ALA A 76 1.35 -5.21 -17.11
C ALA A 76 0.58 -5.44 -18.41
N ARG A 77 -0.76 -5.59 -18.31
CA ARG A 77 -1.61 -5.76 -19.49
C ARG A 77 -1.63 -4.52 -20.37
N ALA A 78 -1.64 -3.33 -19.75
CA ALA A 78 -1.61 -2.08 -20.51
C ALA A 78 -0.31 -1.95 -21.30
N ARG A 79 0.83 -2.31 -20.68
CA ARG A 79 2.13 -2.30 -21.37
C ARG A 79 2.16 -3.28 -22.54
N ALA A 80 1.63 -4.48 -22.32
CA ALA A 80 1.59 -5.49 -23.37
C ALA A 80 0.77 -5.02 -24.58
N ARG A 81 -0.33 -4.31 -24.31
CA ARG A 81 -1.17 -3.77 -25.38
C ARG A 81 -0.53 -2.60 -26.11
N SER A 82 0.37 -1.88 -25.44
CA SER A 82 1.05 -0.74 -26.03
C SER A 82 2.20 -1.16 -26.97
N LEU A 83 2.63 -2.39 -26.84
CA LEU A 83 3.69 -2.94 -27.69
C LEU A 83 3.11 -3.55 -28.95
#